data_0753d8bc56818924e10d9e78f965e402
#
_entry.id   0753d8bc56818924e10d9e78f965e402
#
_cell.length_a   1.000
_cell.length_b   1.000
_cell.length_c   1.000
_cell.angle_alpha   90.00
_cell.angle_beta   90.00
_cell.angle_gamma   90.00
#
_symmetry.space_group_name_H-M   'P 1'
#
loop_
_entity.id
_entity.type
_entity.pdbx_description
1 polymer ?
#
loop_
_entity_poly.entity_id
_entity_poly.type
_entity_poly.pdbx_seq_one_letter_code
_entity_poly.pdbx_strand_id
1 'polypeptide(L)'
;MVAFAQSDVKKVDFNNFTYEASCAGEDVAKVTVKDGEFSEEKQVDGYTDRFFFKSFNVTYGDLTGDKKDEAIVLTVCNTGGSGNFTEGFIYGIKSGKPELLARIPGGDRAYGGLREAYAENGVLTVESNDVGEMGGACCPEFVVTSRYKLSGDKLVEGGKSSRRELYPKERVKFLKGASGTNFKAVIPAQDLKRFVVGARAGQTLTVSVNSKKASLRLLEDAEVKDEVTKITAKLPKSGDYTFEVQNLDETDLEVTINVKIN
;
A
#
# COMPACT_ATOMS: atom_id res chain seq x y z
N MET A 1 34.91 24.55 -12.78
CA MET A 1 33.58 24.05 -13.16
C MET A 1 32.57 25.01 -12.57
N VAL A 2 31.82 25.73 -13.38
CA VAL A 2 30.72 26.57 -12.90
C VAL A 2 29.55 25.62 -12.70
N ALA A 3 29.20 25.31 -11.44
CA ALA A 3 27.99 24.59 -11.14
C ALA A 3 26.81 25.50 -11.52
N PHE A 4 26.09 25.17 -12.56
CA PHE A 4 24.82 25.83 -12.86
C PHE A 4 23.86 25.56 -11.67
N ALA A 5 23.44 26.64 -11.03
CA ALA A 5 22.43 26.55 -9.97
C ALA A 5 21.16 25.93 -10.57
N GLN A 6 20.68 24.84 -10.01
CA GLN A 6 19.41 24.25 -10.38
C GLN A 6 18.29 25.21 -10.00
N SER A 7 17.44 25.58 -10.96
CA SER A 7 16.29 26.44 -10.73
C SER A 7 14.97 25.67 -10.60
N ASP A 8 15.01 24.35 -10.82
CA ASP A 8 13.83 23.49 -10.92
C ASP A 8 14.12 22.16 -10.23
N VAL A 9 13.31 21.82 -9.24
CA VAL A 9 13.42 20.60 -8.46
C VAL A 9 13.23 19.34 -9.30
N LYS A 10 12.52 19.42 -10.42
CA LYS A 10 12.34 18.32 -11.38
C LYS A 10 13.63 17.89 -12.08
N LYS A 11 14.69 18.70 -12.00
CA LYS A 11 16.02 18.36 -12.53
C LYS A 11 16.89 17.62 -11.52
N VAL A 12 16.44 17.48 -10.26
CA VAL A 12 17.13 16.71 -9.25
C VAL A 12 16.86 15.23 -9.50
N ASP A 13 17.91 14.44 -9.59
CA ASP A 13 17.81 12.98 -9.72
C ASP A 13 17.68 12.36 -8.32
N PHE A 14 16.43 12.19 -7.86
CA PHE A 14 16.12 11.59 -6.58
C PHE A 14 16.38 10.06 -6.54
N ASN A 15 16.66 9.44 -7.68
CA ASN A 15 17.12 8.05 -7.74
C ASN A 15 18.63 7.91 -7.55
N ASN A 16 19.40 9.02 -7.66
CA ASN A 16 20.82 9.08 -7.37
C ASN A 16 21.08 10.22 -6.37
N PHE A 17 20.55 10.08 -5.17
CA PHE A 17 20.44 11.14 -4.18
C PHE A 17 20.87 10.66 -2.79
N THR A 18 21.28 11.60 -1.93
CA THR A 18 21.58 11.31 -0.52
C THR A 18 20.44 11.81 0.36
N TYR A 19 19.79 10.87 1.01
CA TYR A 19 18.71 11.13 1.97
C TYR A 19 19.25 11.16 3.39
N GLU A 20 18.67 12.00 4.24
CA GLU A 20 18.82 11.93 5.68
C GLU A 20 17.65 11.12 6.24
N ALA A 21 17.80 9.80 6.30
CA ALA A 21 16.74 8.86 6.59
C ALA A 21 16.67 8.48 8.08
N SER A 22 15.46 8.34 8.60
CA SER A 22 15.19 7.67 9.88
C SER A 22 14.50 6.33 9.59
N CYS A 23 15.09 5.22 10.01
CA CYS A 23 14.51 3.90 9.81
C CYS A 23 14.13 3.29 11.15
N ALA A 24 12.90 2.79 11.28
CA ALA A 24 12.40 2.18 12.51
C ALA A 24 12.46 3.09 13.76
N GLY A 25 12.48 4.42 13.55
CA GLY A 25 12.59 5.39 14.65
C GLY A 25 14.00 5.56 15.23
N GLU A 26 15.01 5.02 14.56
CA GLU A 26 16.42 5.22 14.90
C GLU A 26 16.94 6.60 14.47
N ASP A 27 18.14 6.94 14.89
CA ASP A 27 18.79 8.20 14.54
C ASP A 27 18.94 8.38 13.03
N VAL A 28 18.89 9.64 12.59
CA VAL A 28 19.00 10.01 11.17
C VAL A 28 20.35 9.58 10.62
N ALA A 29 20.34 8.71 9.60
CA ALA A 29 21.50 8.29 8.85
C ALA A 29 21.53 8.90 7.45
N LYS A 30 22.71 9.16 6.91
CA LYS A 30 22.87 9.55 5.50
C LYS A 30 22.91 8.31 4.63
N VAL A 31 21.91 8.15 3.77
CA VAL A 31 21.78 7.04 2.83
C VAL A 31 21.89 7.57 1.41
N THR A 32 22.87 7.11 0.65
CA THR A 32 23.03 7.48 -0.75
C THR A 32 22.50 6.36 -1.63
N VAL A 33 21.38 6.61 -2.30
CA VAL A 33 20.80 5.64 -3.26
C VAL A 33 21.47 5.75 -4.62
N LYS A 34 21.49 4.63 -5.33
CA LYS A 34 21.85 4.51 -6.74
C LYS A 34 20.71 3.79 -7.44
N ASP A 35 20.21 4.38 -8.51
CA ASP A 35 19.03 3.88 -9.24
C ASP A 35 17.81 3.65 -8.33
N GLY A 36 17.67 4.51 -7.30
CA GLY A 36 16.56 4.49 -6.34
C GLY A 36 16.74 3.56 -5.14
N GLU A 37 17.83 2.78 -5.07
CA GLU A 37 18.01 1.76 -4.05
C GLU A 37 19.38 1.86 -3.36
N PHE A 38 19.42 1.43 -2.11
CA PHE A 38 20.65 1.19 -1.34
C PHE A 38 20.47 -0.09 -0.53
N SER A 39 21.47 -0.94 -0.52
CA SER A 39 21.51 -2.11 0.35
C SER A 39 22.90 -2.31 0.92
N GLU A 40 22.97 -2.71 2.18
CA GLU A 40 24.20 -3.04 2.88
C GLU A 40 24.01 -4.32 3.69
N GLU A 41 25.02 -5.18 3.68
CA GLU A 41 25.10 -6.34 4.56
C GLU A 41 26.43 -6.27 5.33
N LYS A 42 26.38 -6.44 6.65
CA LYS A 42 27.54 -6.45 7.54
C LYS A 42 27.49 -7.70 8.42
N GLN A 43 28.66 -8.30 8.63
CA GLN A 43 28.80 -9.34 9.66
C GLN A 43 29.12 -8.68 11.00
N VAL A 44 28.24 -8.84 11.98
CA VAL A 44 28.41 -8.29 13.34
C VAL A 44 28.22 -9.44 14.31
N ASP A 45 29.25 -9.79 15.07
CA ASP A 45 29.21 -10.82 16.16
C ASP A 45 28.59 -12.16 15.73
N GLY A 46 28.84 -12.58 14.48
CA GLY A 46 28.34 -13.87 13.94
C GLY A 46 26.94 -13.79 13.33
N TYR A 47 26.31 -12.63 13.30
CA TYR A 47 25.04 -12.39 12.63
C TYR A 47 25.25 -11.54 11.38
N THR A 48 24.36 -11.69 10.38
CA THR A 48 24.32 -10.81 9.23
C THR A 48 23.34 -9.68 9.52
N ASP A 49 23.87 -8.48 9.75
CA ASP A 49 23.10 -7.25 9.80
C ASP A 49 22.81 -6.79 8.37
N ARG A 50 21.56 -6.41 8.09
CA ARG A 50 21.09 -6.01 6.77
C ARG A 50 20.35 -4.69 6.86
N PHE A 51 20.69 -3.79 5.95
CA PHE A 51 19.97 -2.56 5.78
C PHE A 51 19.59 -2.39 4.31
N PHE A 52 18.33 -2.09 4.06
CA PHE A 52 17.79 -1.79 2.73
C PHE A 52 17.05 -0.45 2.78
N PHE A 53 17.21 0.35 1.73
CA PHE A 53 16.50 1.61 1.56
C PHE A 53 16.15 1.81 0.09
N LYS A 54 14.90 2.26 -0.18
CA LYS A 54 14.42 2.49 -1.54
C LYS A 54 13.51 3.72 -1.60
N SER A 55 13.71 4.56 -2.63
CA SER A 55 12.71 5.53 -3.07
C SER A 55 11.70 4.84 -3.98
N PHE A 56 10.40 4.96 -3.71
CA PHE A 56 9.39 4.25 -4.48
C PHE A 56 8.31 5.14 -5.12
N ASN A 57 8.25 6.42 -4.72
CA ASN A 57 7.32 7.38 -5.29
C ASN A 57 7.97 8.76 -5.28
N VAL A 58 7.92 9.47 -6.42
CA VAL A 58 8.37 10.86 -6.56
C VAL A 58 7.31 11.64 -7.32
N THR A 59 6.71 12.62 -6.66
CA THR A 59 5.71 13.52 -7.25
C THR A 59 6.14 14.97 -7.09
N TYR A 60 5.50 15.86 -7.82
CA TYR A 60 5.86 17.27 -7.83
C TYR A 60 4.61 18.13 -7.76
N GLY A 61 4.69 19.29 -7.08
CA GLY A 61 3.65 20.29 -7.06
C GLY A 61 3.95 21.44 -6.09
N ASP A 62 3.34 22.58 -6.32
CA ASP A 62 3.53 23.79 -5.53
C ASP A 62 2.81 23.66 -4.17
N LEU A 63 3.58 23.46 -3.10
CA LEU A 63 3.11 23.41 -1.71
C LEU A 63 3.32 24.73 -0.96
N THR A 64 4.23 25.59 -1.46
CA THR A 64 4.59 26.85 -0.79
C THR A 64 3.77 28.03 -1.29
N GLY A 65 3.13 27.91 -2.46
CA GLY A 65 2.37 28.97 -3.13
C GLY A 65 3.25 29.96 -3.88
N ASP A 66 4.52 29.66 -4.11
CA ASP A 66 5.47 30.51 -4.82
C ASP A 66 5.49 30.26 -6.34
N LYS A 67 4.62 29.36 -6.83
CA LYS A 67 4.50 28.90 -8.21
C LYS A 67 5.70 28.09 -8.71
N LYS A 68 6.47 27.54 -7.81
CA LYS A 68 7.49 26.52 -8.09
C LYS A 68 7.07 25.24 -7.45
N ASP A 69 7.37 24.14 -8.12
CA ASP A 69 7.07 22.84 -7.55
C ASP A 69 8.10 22.46 -6.49
N GLU A 70 7.62 21.81 -5.44
CA GLU A 70 8.39 20.99 -4.53
C GLU A 70 8.38 19.54 -5.02
N ALA A 71 9.43 18.78 -4.69
CA ALA A 71 9.46 17.33 -4.86
C ALA A 71 8.98 16.66 -3.58
N ILE A 72 8.08 15.70 -3.74
CA ILE A 72 7.56 14.86 -2.67
C ILE A 72 8.08 13.46 -2.94
N VAL A 73 8.95 12.94 -2.07
CA VAL A 73 9.61 11.65 -2.25
C VAL A 73 9.19 10.72 -1.12
N LEU A 74 8.63 9.57 -1.44
CA LEU A 74 8.35 8.51 -0.48
C LEU A 74 9.42 7.43 -0.55
N THR A 75 9.82 6.95 0.62
CA THR A 75 10.86 5.95 0.78
C THR A 75 10.41 4.83 1.71
N VAL A 76 11.06 3.70 1.58
CA VAL A 76 10.91 2.55 2.48
C VAL A 76 12.27 2.06 2.90
N CYS A 77 12.42 1.67 4.16
CA CYS A 77 13.60 1.01 4.68
C CYS A 77 13.27 -0.25 5.46
N ASN A 78 14.26 -1.13 5.56
CA ASN A 78 14.22 -2.37 6.32
C ASN A 78 15.56 -2.60 7.00
N THR A 79 15.56 -2.97 8.27
CA THR A 79 16.77 -3.22 9.09
C THR A 79 17.04 -4.72 9.29
N GLY A 80 16.69 -5.55 8.30
CA GLY A 80 16.90 -7.00 8.34
C GLY A 80 15.79 -7.81 9.02
N GLY A 81 14.81 -7.14 9.63
CA GLY A 81 13.63 -7.76 10.24
C GLY A 81 12.44 -7.87 9.28
N SER A 82 11.26 -8.14 9.82
CA SER A 82 10.01 -8.23 9.05
C SER A 82 9.34 -6.86 8.81
N GLY A 83 9.83 -5.77 9.44
CA GLY A 83 9.29 -4.42 9.29
C GLY A 83 9.72 -3.77 7.97
N ASN A 84 8.83 -3.02 7.34
CA ASN A 84 9.11 -2.14 6.21
C ASN A 84 8.61 -0.75 6.56
N PHE A 85 9.53 0.07 7.06
CA PHE A 85 9.21 1.40 7.58
C PHE A 85 9.27 2.42 6.45
N THR A 86 8.25 3.25 6.36
CA THR A 86 8.16 4.29 5.34
C THR A 86 8.32 5.66 5.95
N GLU A 87 8.91 6.58 5.21
CA GLU A 87 8.90 8.01 5.48
C GLU A 87 8.85 8.78 4.16
N GLY A 88 8.49 10.06 4.23
CA GLY A 88 8.50 10.93 3.07
C GLY A 88 9.29 12.20 3.32
N PHE A 89 9.75 12.80 2.22
CA PHE A 89 10.56 14.00 2.20
C PHE A 89 9.97 15.02 1.23
N ILE A 90 9.95 16.28 1.62
CA ILE A 90 9.56 17.39 0.76
C ILE A 90 10.81 18.24 0.51
N TYR A 91 11.23 18.33 -0.74
CA TYR A 91 12.40 19.14 -1.14
C TYR A 91 11.98 20.31 -2.01
N GLY A 92 12.52 21.48 -1.69
CA GLY A 92 12.52 22.64 -2.57
C GLY A 92 13.91 22.96 -3.11
N ILE A 93 14.02 24.01 -3.92
CA ILE A 93 15.32 24.53 -4.37
C ILE A 93 15.63 25.84 -3.63
N LYS A 94 16.73 25.87 -2.89
CA LYS A 94 17.26 27.06 -2.25
C LYS A 94 18.72 27.27 -2.63
N SER A 95 19.04 28.48 -3.09
CA SER A 95 20.38 28.81 -3.58
C SER A 95 20.92 27.82 -4.63
N GLY A 96 20.01 27.29 -5.49
CA GLY A 96 20.33 26.37 -6.57
C GLY A 96 20.66 24.94 -6.13
N LYS A 97 20.28 24.55 -4.91
CA LYS A 97 20.47 23.20 -4.37
C LYS A 97 19.16 22.66 -3.77
N PRO A 98 18.91 21.36 -3.84
CA PRO A 98 17.81 20.76 -3.10
C PRO A 98 17.97 20.96 -1.60
N GLU A 99 16.95 21.43 -0.94
CA GLU A 99 16.87 21.63 0.51
C GLU A 99 15.65 20.89 1.04
N LEU A 100 15.81 20.11 2.11
CA LEU A 100 14.71 19.46 2.80
C LEU A 100 13.86 20.52 3.50
N LEU A 101 12.61 20.64 3.10
CA LEU A 101 11.64 21.58 3.69
C LEU A 101 10.86 20.96 4.84
N ALA A 102 10.42 19.70 4.67
CA ALA A 102 9.67 18.98 5.70
C ALA A 102 9.76 17.46 5.50
N ARG A 103 9.40 16.71 6.55
CA ARG A 103 9.25 15.26 6.51
C ARG A 103 7.78 14.87 6.59
N ILE A 104 7.41 13.79 5.91
CA ILE A 104 6.09 13.17 6.00
C ILE A 104 6.27 11.96 6.92
N PRO A 105 5.64 11.96 8.10
CA PRO A 105 5.72 10.82 9.00
C PRO A 105 5.03 9.62 8.37
N GLY A 106 5.70 8.48 8.40
CA GLY A 106 5.17 7.19 7.96
C GLY A 106 5.21 6.16 9.08
N GLY A 107 4.97 4.91 8.73
CA GLY A 107 4.94 3.80 9.67
C GLY A 107 5.36 2.49 9.03
N ASP A 108 5.15 1.39 9.77
CA ASP A 108 5.49 0.04 9.33
C ASP A 108 4.30 -0.63 8.63
N ARG A 109 4.43 -0.91 7.34
CA ARG A 109 3.46 -1.71 6.56
C ARG A 109 2.00 -1.28 6.82
N ALA A 110 1.18 -2.13 7.51
CA ALA A 110 -0.22 -1.84 7.83
C ALA A 110 -0.39 -0.74 8.88
N TYR A 111 0.62 -0.46 9.70
CA TYR A 111 0.59 0.57 10.74
C TYR A 111 1.12 1.91 10.23
N GLY A 112 0.35 2.57 9.39
CA GLY A 112 0.69 3.90 8.87
C GLY A 112 1.72 3.91 7.74
N GLY A 113 2.04 2.75 7.14
CA GLY A 113 2.93 2.70 5.99
C GLY A 113 2.40 3.54 4.83
N LEU A 114 3.25 4.47 4.32
CA LEU A 114 2.90 5.38 3.24
C LEU A 114 2.68 4.62 1.93
N ARG A 115 1.69 5.06 1.16
CA ARG A 115 1.31 4.49 -0.13
C ARG A 115 1.56 5.45 -1.27
N GLU A 116 1.05 6.66 -1.15
CA GLU A 116 1.09 7.70 -2.15
C GLU A 116 1.12 9.07 -1.47
N ALA A 117 1.77 10.04 -2.10
CA ALA A 117 1.69 11.43 -1.72
C ALA A 117 1.79 12.34 -2.95
N TYR A 118 0.97 13.37 -2.99
CA TYR A 118 0.96 14.35 -4.08
C TYR A 118 0.47 15.72 -3.60
N ALA A 119 0.84 16.75 -4.34
CA ALA A 119 0.41 18.13 -4.09
C ALA A 119 -0.64 18.56 -5.09
N GLU A 120 -1.70 19.20 -4.61
CA GLU A 120 -2.73 19.82 -5.43
C GLU A 120 -3.23 21.10 -4.75
N ASN A 121 -3.19 22.23 -5.48
CA ASN A 121 -3.68 23.54 -5.00
C ASN A 121 -3.07 23.95 -3.64
N GLY A 122 -1.79 23.74 -3.43
CA GLY A 122 -1.08 24.07 -2.18
C GLY A 122 -1.38 23.15 -1.00
N VAL A 123 -2.03 22.01 -1.25
CA VAL A 123 -2.34 20.99 -0.24
C VAL A 123 -1.63 19.69 -0.60
N LEU A 124 -0.86 19.17 0.36
CA LEU A 124 -0.30 17.84 0.30
C LEU A 124 -1.36 16.83 0.70
N THR A 125 -1.65 15.90 -0.18
CA THR A 125 -2.49 14.71 0.11
C THR A 125 -1.56 13.52 0.30
N VAL A 126 -1.77 12.77 1.39
CA VAL A 126 -0.98 11.59 1.76
C VAL A 126 -1.93 10.42 1.98
N GLU A 127 -1.70 9.31 1.30
CA GLU A 127 -2.36 8.04 1.58
C GLU A 127 -1.44 7.13 2.41
N SER A 128 -1.98 6.58 3.48
CA SER A 128 -1.27 5.62 4.33
C SER A 128 -2.14 4.41 4.65
N ASN A 129 -1.50 3.30 4.96
CA ASN A 129 -2.16 2.09 5.40
C ASN A 129 -2.74 2.24 6.81
N ASP A 130 -3.84 1.54 7.07
CA ASP A 130 -4.39 1.37 8.40
C ASP A 130 -4.81 -0.09 8.60
N VAL A 131 -4.33 -0.68 9.66
CA VAL A 131 -4.54 -2.09 10.00
C VAL A 131 -5.99 -2.40 10.36
N GLY A 132 -6.79 -1.41 10.78
CA GLY A 132 -8.11 -1.65 11.36
C GLY A 132 -8.05 -2.26 12.77
N GLU A 133 -9.18 -2.82 13.21
CA GLU A 133 -9.30 -3.43 14.55
C GLU A 133 -8.86 -4.89 14.59
N MET A 134 -8.98 -5.60 13.47
CA MET A 134 -8.79 -7.05 13.37
C MET A 134 -7.56 -7.46 12.54
N GLY A 135 -6.91 -6.50 11.91
CA GLY A 135 -5.79 -6.75 11.01
C GLY A 135 -4.46 -6.97 11.74
N GLY A 136 -3.47 -7.43 11.00
CA GLY A 136 -2.07 -7.61 11.44
C GLY A 136 -1.10 -6.73 10.64
N ALA A 137 0.14 -6.66 11.08
CA ALA A 137 1.18 -5.83 10.46
C ALA A 137 1.38 -6.10 8.96
N CYS A 138 1.14 -7.33 8.48
CA CYS A 138 1.24 -7.71 7.08
C CYS A 138 0.13 -7.15 6.20
N CYS A 139 -1.06 -6.85 6.81
CA CYS A 139 -2.31 -6.92 6.07
C CYS A 139 -3.18 -5.72 6.39
N PRO A 140 -2.95 -4.56 5.75
CA PRO A 140 -3.79 -3.39 5.93
C PRO A 140 -5.21 -3.67 5.42
N GLU A 141 -6.21 -3.18 6.15
CA GLU A 141 -7.61 -3.29 5.75
C GLU A 141 -8.16 -1.99 5.19
N PHE A 142 -7.54 -0.86 5.53
CA PHE A 142 -7.99 0.46 5.15
C PHE A 142 -6.86 1.31 4.60
N VAL A 143 -7.25 2.33 3.87
CA VAL A 143 -6.41 3.45 3.47
C VAL A 143 -6.94 4.71 4.13
N VAL A 144 -6.07 5.43 4.80
CA VAL A 144 -6.34 6.76 5.34
C VAL A 144 -5.76 7.79 4.40
N THR A 145 -6.59 8.73 3.95
CA THR A 145 -6.16 9.91 3.18
C THR A 145 -6.12 11.11 4.11
N SER A 146 -4.94 11.65 4.34
CA SER A 146 -4.72 12.84 5.15
C SER A 146 -4.32 14.02 4.29
N ARG A 147 -4.65 15.25 4.72
CA ARG A 147 -4.35 16.47 3.98
C ARG A 147 -3.58 17.43 4.87
N TYR A 148 -2.49 17.97 4.32
CA TYR A 148 -1.59 18.86 5.03
C TYR A 148 -1.31 20.12 4.22
N LYS A 149 -0.91 21.18 4.95
CA LYS A 149 -0.28 22.36 4.37
C LYS A 149 1.13 22.48 4.92
N LEU A 150 2.05 22.92 4.08
CA LEU A 150 3.40 23.25 4.52
C LEU A 150 3.38 24.63 5.19
N SER A 151 3.87 24.71 6.44
CA SER A 151 3.98 25.94 7.21
C SER A 151 5.38 26.01 7.84
N GLY A 152 6.27 26.77 7.19
CA GLY A 152 7.69 26.73 7.51
C GLY A 152 8.28 25.34 7.22
N ASP A 153 8.82 24.71 8.24
CA ASP A 153 9.43 23.36 8.20
C ASP A 153 8.48 22.25 8.70
N LYS A 154 7.18 22.56 8.87
CA LYS A 154 6.20 21.66 9.46
C LYS A 154 5.00 21.42 8.55
N LEU A 155 4.47 20.21 8.63
CA LEU A 155 3.17 19.88 8.08
C LEU A 155 2.11 20.15 9.14
N VAL A 156 1.13 20.99 8.79
CA VAL A 156 -0.06 21.27 9.61
C VAL A 156 -1.29 20.71 8.92
N GLU A 157 -2.35 20.43 9.66
CA GLU A 157 -3.61 19.94 9.10
C GLU A 157 -4.12 20.89 8.01
N GLY A 158 -4.36 20.34 6.82
CA GLY A 158 -4.79 21.08 5.62
C GLY A 158 -6.20 20.73 5.16
N GLY A 159 -6.91 19.86 5.87
CA GLY A 159 -8.27 19.44 5.55
C GLY A 159 -8.69 18.18 6.30
N LYS A 160 -9.95 17.76 6.12
CA LYS A 160 -10.48 16.55 6.74
C LYS A 160 -9.79 15.30 6.19
N SER A 161 -9.37 14.42 7.09
CA SER A 161 -8.96 13.07 6.75
C SER A 161 -10.18 12.22 6.38
N SER A 162 -9.97 11.24 5.52
CA SER A 162 -10.95 10.22 5.17
C SER A 162 -10.34 8.83 5.27
N ARG A 163 -11.18 7.82 5.48
CA ARG A 163 -10.80 6.42 5.57
C ARG A 163 -11.68 5.60 4.63
N ARG A 164 -11.08 4.72 3.85
CA ARG A 164 -11.79 3.79 2.96
C ARG A 164 -11.26 2.38 3.12
N GLU A 165 -12.09 1.38 2.86
CA GLU A 165 -11.62 0.00 2.75
C GLU A 165 -10.59 -0.11 1.61
N LEU A 166 -9.50 -0.82 1.86
CA LEU A 166 -8.50 -1.13 0.83
C LEU A 166 -9.09 -2.11 -0.19
N TYR A 167 -9.84 -3.09 0.31
CA TYR A 167 -10.50 -4.13 -0.49
C TYR A 167 -12.02 -4.10 -0.22
N PRO A 168 -12.77 -3.23 -0.91
CA PRO A 168 -14.21 -3.16 -0.75
C PRO A 168 -14.86 -4.48 -1.22
N LYS A 169 -15.90 -4.90 -0.48
CA LYS A 169 -16.60 -6.16 -0.73
C LYS A 169 -17.64 -6.00 -1.84
N GLU A 170 -17.52 -6.75 -2.91
CA GLU A 170 -18.50 -6.78 -3.99
C GLU A 170 -19.58 -7.84 -3.69
N ARG A 171 -20.85 -7.43 -3.65
CA ARG A 171 -21.97 -8.36 -3.41
C ARG A 171 -22.23 -9.26 -4.61
N VAL A 172 -22.12 -10.58 -4.41
CA VAL A 172 -22.47 -11.57 -5.41
C VAL A 172 -23.99 -11.58 -5.61
N LYS A 173 -24.42 -11.46 -6.88
CA LYS A 173 -25.83 -11.45 -7.25
C LYS A 173 -26.25 -12.80 -7.80
N PHE A 174 -27.38 -13.32 -7.27
CA PHE A 174 -28.02 -14.53 -7.79
C PHE A 174 -29.31 -14.16 -8.54
N LEU A 175 -29.63 -14.90 -9.55
CA LEU A 175 -30.95 -14.81 -10.16
C LEU A 175 -32.01 -15.30 -9.16
N LYS A 176 -33.24 -14.78 -9.26
CA LYS A 176 -34.33 -15.18 -8.36
C LYS A 176 -34.56 -16.69 -8.41
N GLY A 177 -34.45 -17.34 -7.26
CA GLY A 177 -34.62 -18.80 -7.11
C GLY A 177 -33.39 -19.63 -7.48
N ALA A 178 -32.29 -19.03 -7.93
CA ALA A 178 -31.06 -19.76 -8.22
C ALA A 178 -30.24 -19.98 -6.96
N SER A 179 -29.63 -21.16 -6.84
CA SER A 179 -28.67 -21.50 -5.78
C SER A 179 -27.22 -21.36 -6.23
N GLY A 180 -26.96 -20.89 -7.45
CA GLY A 180 -25.64 -20.65 -8.00
C GLY A 180 -25.62 -19.54 -9.03
N THR A 181 -24.42 -18.98 -9.25
CA THR A 181 -24.16 -17.95 -10.26
C THR A 181 -22.70 -18.06 -10.72
N ASN A 182 -22.43 -17.51 -11.88
CA ASN A 182 -21.06 -17.29 -12.36
C ASN A 182 -20.93 -15.86 -12.88
N PHE A 183 -19.74 -15.29 -12.73
CA PHE A 183 -19.43 -13.96 -13.23
C PHE A 183 -17.93 -13.84 -13.51
N LYS A 184 -17.58 -12.85 -14.34
CA LYS A 184 -16.19 -12.53 -14.64
C LYS A 184 -15.70 -11.40 -13.73
N ALA A 185 -14.43 -11.46 -13.33
CA ALA A 185 -13.73 -10.40 -12.63
C ALA A 185 -12.30 -10.27 -13.16
N VAL A 186 -11.79 -9.05 -13.21
CA VAL A 186 -10.37 -8.78 -13.43
C VAL A 186 -9.75 -8.51 -12.06
N ILE A 187 -8.76 -9.32 -11.69
CA ILE A 187 -8.00 -9.17 -10.45
C ILE A 187 -6.67 -8.53 -10.82
N PRO A 188 -6.28 -7.38 -10.24
CA PRO A 188 -5.01 -6.74 -10.57
C PRO A 188 -3.81 -7.63 -10.26
N ALA A 189 -2.68 -7.37 -10.93
CA ALA A 189 -1.43 -8.11 -10.75
C ALA A 189 -1.01 -8.16 -9.29
N GLN A 190 -0.73 -9.36 -8.75
CA GLN A 190 -0.28 -9.60 -7.37
C GLN A 190 -1.19 -9.00 -6.28
N ASP A 191 -2.47 -8.77 -6.59
CA ASP A 191 -3.46 -8.15 -5.73
C ASP A 191 -4.68 -9.06 -5.54
N LEU A 192 -5.71 -8.61 -4.85
CA LEU A 192 -6.91 -9.37 -4.55
C LEU A 192 -8.20 -8.56 -4.72
N LYS A 193 -9.31 -9.28 -4.84
CA LYS A 193 -10.67 -8.74 -4.70
C LYS A 193 -11.47 -9.55 -3.71
N ARG A 194 -12.35 -8.87 -2.97
CA ARG A 194 -13.28 -9.45 -2.00
C ARG A 194 -14.70 -9.49 -2.55
N PHE A 195 -15.33 -10.63 -2.35
CA PHE A 195 -16.73 -10.85 -2.73
C PHE A 195 -17.51 -11.33 -1.51
N VAL A 196 -18.77 -10.87 -1.39
CA VAL A 196 -19.62 -11.25 -0.26
C VAL A 196 -20.90 -11.91 -0.74
N VAL A 197 -21.31 -12.97 -0.07
CA VAL A 197 -22.53 -13.73 -0.35
C VAL A 197 -23.29 -13.99 0.95
N GLY A 198 -24.61 -13.75 0.91
CA GLY A 198 -25.49 -14.09 2.04
C GLY A 198 -25.88 -15.56 1.99
N ALA A 199 -25.82 -16.25 3.15
CA ALA A 199 -26.18 -17.65 3.28
C ALA A 199 -26.84 -17.94 4.63
N ARG A 200 -27.46 -19.13 4.76
CA ARG A 200 -28.10 -19.61 6.01
C ARG A 200 -27.21 -20.62 6.70
N ALA A 201 -27.39 -20.74 8.01
CA ALA A 201 -26.76 -21.81 8.79
C ALA A 201 -27.07 -23.19 8.21
N GLY A 202 -26.05 -24.06 8.18
CA GLY A 202 -26.14 -25.42 7.67
C GLY A 202 -26.02 -25.56 6.16
N GLN A 203 -26.04 -24.45 5.40
CA GLN A 203 -25.78 -24.49 3.95
C GLN A 203 -24.29 -24.77 3.66
N THR A 204 -24.03 -25.24 2.45
CA THR A 204 -22.67 -25.43 1.93
C THR A 204 -22.41 -24.39 0.86
N LEU A 205 -21.40 -23.55 1.09
CA LEU A 205 -20.86 -22.62 0.09
C LEU A 205 -19.77 -23.32 -0.70
N THR A 206 -19.86 -23.26 -2.03
CA THR A 206 -18.79 -23.68 -2.92
C THR A 206 -18.42 -22.52 -3.82
N VAL A 207 -17.14 -22.14 -3.81
CA VAL A 207 -16.56 -21.14 -4.71
C VAL A 207 -15.46 -21.78 -5.52
N SER A 208 -15.40 -21.50 -6.82
CA SER A 208 -14.30 -21.95 -7.67
C SER A 208 -13.94 -20.92 -8.72
N VAL A 209 -12.67 -20.93 -9.15
CA VAL A 209 -12.13 -20.09 -10.22
C VAL A 209 -11.52 -20.96 -11.31
N ASN A 210 -11.53 -20.46 -12.54
CA ASN A 210 -11.05 -21.18 -13.73
C ASN A 210 -9.56 -21.03 -14.02
N SER A 211 -8.77 -20.47 -13.09
CA SER A 211 -7.34 -20.22 -13.28
C SER A 211 -6.50 -20.74 -12.11
N LYS A 212 -5.43 -21.47 -12.40
CA LYS A 212 -4.41 -21.89 -11.41
C LYS A 212 -3.49 -20.75 -10.96
N LYS A 213 -3.56 -19.60 -11.60
CA LYS A 213 -2.85 -18.37 -11.23
C LYS A 213 -3.63 -17.56 -10.17
N ALA A 214 -4.82 -18.01 -9.80
CA ALA A 214 -5.60 -17.43 -8.71
C ALA A 214 -5.66 -18.38 -7.52
N SER A 215 -5.70 -17.83 -6.31
CA SER A 215 -6.02 -18.55 -5.08
C SER A 215 -7.31 -18.02 -4.46
N LEU A 216 -7.96 -18.88 -3.67
CA LEU A 216 -9.20 -18.56 -2.97
C LEU A 216 -8.99 -18.67 -1.46
N ARG A 217 -9.66 -17.81 -0.70
CA ARG A 217 -9.72 -17.85 0.75
C ARG A 217 -11.10 -17.44 1.25
N LEU A 218 -11.66 -18.15 2.22
CA LEU A 218 -12.83 -17.71 2.98
C LEU A 218 -12.34 -16.98 4.22
N LEU A 219 -12.95 -15.83 4.56
CA LEU A 219 -12.50 -15.00 5.68
C LEU A 219 -13.17 -15.37 7.01
N GLU A 220 -14.43 -15.79 6.97
CA GLU A 220 -15.16 -16.18 8.17
C GLU A 220 -14.84 -17.64 8.59
N ASP A 221 -14.88 -17.88 9.89
CA ASP A 221 -14.66 -19.22 10.45
C ASP A 221 -15.75 -20.20 9.99
N ALA A 222 -15.32 -21.24 9.30
CA ALA A 222 -16.15 -22.33 8.83
C ALA A 222 -15.31 -23.63 8.69
N GLU A 223 -15.96 -24.78 8.65
CA GLU A 223 -15.28 -26.02 8.27
C GLU A 223 -15.04 -26.01 6.75
N VAL A 224 -13.79 -25.75 6.37
CA VAL A 224 -13.39 -25.53 4.98
C VAL A 224 -12.60 -26.70 4.44
N LYS A 225 -12.93 -27.13 3.22
CA LYS A 225 -12.06 -27.97 2.37
C LYS A 225 -11.50 -27.07 1.29
N ASP A 226 -10.20 -26.81 1.36
CA ASP A 226 -9.49 -25.91 0.47
C ASP A 226 -8.71 -26.68 -0.59
N GLU A 227 -8.94 -26.31 -1.83
CA GLU A 227 -8.04 -26.52 -2.95
C GLU A 227 -7.66 -25.12 -3.49
N VAL A 228 -6.51 -24.97 -4.12
CA VAL A 228 -6.01 -23.65 -4.57
C VAL A 228 -7.07 -22.87 -5.36
N THR A 229 -7.86 -23.56 -6.20
CA THR A 229 -8.85 -22.95 -7.09
C THR A 229 -10.30 -23.24 -6.70
N LYS A 230 -10.53 -23.86 -5.51
CA LYS A 230 -11.88 -24.21 -5.05
C LYS A 230 -11.95 -24.26 -3.54
N ILE A 231 -12.98 -23.63 -2.99
CA ILE A 231 -13.38 -23.72 -1.58
C ILE A 231 -14.71 -24.44 -1.48
N THR A 232 -14.85 -25.30 -0.50
CA THR A 232 -16.13 -25.89 -0.07
C THR A 232 -16.22 -25.74 1.44
N ALA A 233 -17.19 -24.96 1.94
CA ALA A 233 -17.34 -24.66 3.34
C ALA A 233 -18.75 -24.96 3.84
N LYS A 234 -18.89 -25.68 4.97
CA LYS A 234 -20.15 -25.82 5.68
C LYS A 234 -20.31 -24.64 6.62
N LEU A 235 -21.40 -23.89 6.43
CA LEU A 235 -21.61 -22.60 7.07
C LEU A 235 -22.28 -22.78 8.44
N PRO A 236 -21.64 -22.37 9.56
CA PRO A 236 -22.16 -22.60 10.90
C PRO A 236 -23.28 -21.64 11.28
N LYS A 237 -23.37 -20.45 10.65
CA LYS A 237 -24.31 -19.40 10.99
C LYS A 237 -25.00 -18.83 9.75
N SER A 238 -26.15 -18.18 9.93
CA SER A 238 -26.75 -17.36 8.89
C SER A 238 -26.08 -15.98 8.88
N GLY A 239 -25.78 -15.45 7.70
CA GLY A 239 -25.12 -14.15 7.57
C GLY A 239 -24.40 -13.99 6.24
N ASP A 240 -23.57 -12.98 6.18
CA ASP A 240 -22.70 -12.69 5.07
C ASP A 240 -21.37 -13.44 5.24
N TYR A 241 -20.90 -14.02 4.14
CA TYR A 241 -19.63 -14.71 4.03
C TYR A 241 -18.79 -14.06 2.95
N THR A 242 -17.57 -13.70 3.29
CA THR A 242 -16.63 -13.02 2.40
C THR A 242 -15.57 -13.98 1.93
N PHE A 243 -15.38 -14.06 0.62
CA PHE A 243 -14.23 -14.78 0.05
C PHE A 243 -13.34 -13.83 -0.74
N GLU A 244 -12.05 -14.11 -0.70
CA GLU A 244 -11.01 -13.42 -1.46
C GLU A 244 -10.64 -14.24 -2.69
N VAL A 245 -10.42 -13.54 -3.80
CA VAL A 245 -9.76 -14.06 -4.99
C VAL A 245 -8.46 -13.29 -5.17
N GLN A 246 -7.34 -13.95 -4.95
CA GLN A 246 -6.01 -13.36 -5.11
C GLN A 246 -5.42 -13.75 -6.46
N ASN A 247 -4.83 -12.79 -7.15
CA ASN A 247 -4.02 -13.01 -8.34
C ASN A 247 -2.55 -13.24 -7.93
N LEU A 248 -2.00 -14.38 -8.31
CA LEU A 248 -0.61 -14.76 -8.04
C LEU A 248 0.35 -14.42 -9.20
N ASP A 249 -0.20 -13.87 -10.29
CA ASP A 249 0.56 -13.50 -11.50
C ASP A 249 1.03 -12.03 -11.42
N GLU A 250 2.04 -11.71 -12.21
CA GLU A 250 2.61 -10.34 -12.35
C GLU A 250 1.80 -9.45 -13.30
N THR A 251 0.74 -9.99 -13.92
CA THR A 251 -0.16 -9.27 -14.83
C THR A 251 -1.60 -9.39 -14.37
N ASP A 252 -2.45 -8.44 -14.76
CA ASP A 252 -3.88 -8.50 -14.49
C ASP A 252 -4.47 -9.82 -14.98
N LEU A 253 -5.33 -10.43 -14.17
CA LEU A 253 -5.91 -11.75 -14.42
C LEU A 253 -7.43 -11.68 -14.54
N GLU A 254 -7.99 -11.94 -15.73
CA GLU A 254 -9.42 -12.18 -15.88
C GLU A 254 -9.76 -13.61 -15.44
N VAL A 255 -10.66 -13.76 -14.50
CA VAL A 255 -11.15 -15.05 -14.01
C VAL A 255 -12.67 -15.15 -14.13
N THR A 256 -13.16 -16.38 -14.33
CA THR A 256 -14.56 -16.71 -14.11
C THR A 256 -14.71 -17.32 -12.73
N ILE A 257 -15.52 -16.69 -11.90
CA ILE A 257 -15.82 -17.11 -10.53
C ILE A 257 -17.19 -17.81 -10.54
N ASN A 258 -17.24 -19.05 -10.05
CA ASN A 258 -18.48 -19.78 -9.85
C ASN A 258 -18.78 -19.85 -8.37
N VAL A 259 -19.99 -19.46 -7.96
CA VAL A 259 -20.47 -19.50 -6.59
C VAL A 259 -21.74 -20.32 -6.51
N LYS A 260 -21.80 -21.26 -5.56
CA LYS A 260 -22.97 -22.11 -5.32
C LYS A 260 -23.24 -22.23 -3.84
N ILE A 261 -24.53 -22.17 -3.47
CA ILE A 261 -25.03 -22.35 -2.08
C ILE A 261 -26.12 -23.43 -2.11
N ASN A 262 -25.91 -24.53 -1.37
CA ASN A 262 -26.84 -25.66 -1.30
C ASN A 262 -27.33 -25.87 0.13
#